data_0862deb2a3ca96be39a21e3c56bb3e7e
#
_entry.id   0862deb2a3ca96be39a21e3c56bb3e7e
#
_cell.length_a   1.000
_cell.length_b   1.000
_cell.length_c   1.000
_cell.angle_alpha   90.00
_cell.angle_beta   90.00
_cell.angle_gamma   90.00
#
_symmetry.space_group_name_H-M   'P 1'
#
loop_
_entity.id
_entity.type
_entity.pdbx_description
1 polymer ?
#
loop_
_entity_poly.entity_id
_entity_poly.type
_entity_poly.pdbx_seq_one_letter_code
_entity_poly.pdbx_strand_id
1 'polypeptide(L)'
;AENMTHGMVQYVDMPNAKRLNLSYANGDNFVMRVDTSMKQPNGRPSVRLHSKKTYEDSVIVLQVAHVPTGCAVWPAFWTVTENRPLWPKGGEIDMLENANDQYPYNLAAVHVNTSCAVTNPEQTGTTVFDQCNAYANDSSGCRIAMNGTDAGATWGHKLNEKGGGTVAMQRDFSEG
;
A
#
# COMPACT_ATOMS: atom_id res chain seq x y z
N ALA A 1 -17.34 -10.12 -2.75
CA ALA A 1 -16.14 -9.72 -2.01
C ALA A 1 -16.46 -8.45 -1.27
N GLU A 2 -16.19 -8.39 0.02
CA GLU A 2 -16.42 -7.17 0.81
C GLU A 2 -15.49 -6.07 0.30
N ASN A 3 -16.07 -4.92 -0.01
CA ASN A 3 -15.32 -3.71 -0.34
C ASN A 3 -14.91 -3.03 0.99
N MET A 4 -13.80 -3.51 1.56
CA MET A 4 -13.26 -2.96 2.81
C MET A 4 -12.42 -1.68 2.60
N THR A 5 -12.32 -1.19 1.37
CA THR A 5 -11.44 -0.05 1.05
C THR A 5 -12.19 1.26 0.87
N HIS A 6 -13.51 1.27 0.99
CA HIS A 6 -14.38 2.42 0.73
C HIS A 6 -14.23 3.06 -0.67
N GLY A 7 -13.41 2.44 -1.54
CA GLY A 7 -13.21 2.88 -2.92
C GLY A 7 -14.29 2.36 -3.87
N MET A 8 -14.43 3.01 -5.03
CA MET A 8 -15.27 2.52 -6.12
C MET A 8 -14.54 1.40 -6.87
N VAL A 9 -14.42 0.25 -6.23
CA VAL A 9 -13.64 -0.90 -6.68
C VAL A 9 -14.50 -2.16 -6.74
N GLN A 10 -14.27 -3.00 -7.75
CA GLN A 10 -14.84 -4.33 -7.87
C GLN A 10 -13.71 -5.35 -7.89
N TYR A 11 -13.44 -5.99 -6.75
CA TYR A 11 -12.44 -7.05 -6.70
C TYR A 11 -12.93 -8.28 -7.47
N VAL A 12 -12.14 -8.69 -8.46
CA VAL A 12 -12.45 -9.83 -9.32
C VAL A 12 -11.71 -11.09 -8.84
N ASP A 13 -12.27 -12.24 -9.14
CA ASP A 13 -11.62 -13.53 -8.90
C ASP A 13 -10.46 -13.79 -9.87
N MET A 14 -9.68 -14.83 -9.59
CA MET A 14 -8.51 -15.17 -10.39
C MET A 14 -8.82 -15.45 -11.89
N PRO A 15 -9.88 -16.19 -12.27
CA PRO A 15 -10.24 -16.35 -13.67
C PRO A 15 -10.50 -15.04 -14.40
N ASN A 16 -11.24 -14.12 -13.77
CA ASN A 16 -11.52 -12.81 -14.34
C ASN A 16 -10.28 -11.89 -14.33
N ALA A 17 -9.45 -11.93 -13.29
CA ALA A 17 -8.19 -11.18 -13.28
C ALA A 17 -7.28 -11.58 -14.44
N LYS A 18 -7.18 -12.87 -14.74
CA LYS A 18 -6.42 -13.38 -15.90
C LYS A 18 -7.07 -12.97 -17.22
N ARG A 19 -8.37 -13.17 -17.37
CA ARG A 19 -9.12 -12.80 -18.59
C ARG A 19 -9.01 -11.31 -18.91
N LEU A 20 -9.04 -10.46 -17.92
CA LEU A 20 -8.90 -9.00 -18.03
C LEU A 20 -7.44 -8.54 -18.06
N ASN A 21 -6.49 -9.48 -17.99
CA ASN A 21 -5.06 -9.20 -17.97
C ASN A 21 -4.64 -8.24 -16.83
N LEU A 22 -5.27 -8.38 -15.65
CA LEU A 22 -5.02 -7.54 -14.49
C LEU A 22 -3.89 -8.08 -13.60
N SER A 23 -3.61 -9.39 -13.68
CA SER A 23 -2.57 -10.02 -12.86
C SER A 23 -1.95 -11.20 -13.59
N TYR A 24 -0.63 -11.17 -13.77
CA TYR A 24 0.12 -12.22 -14.48
C TYR A 24 1.63 -12.15 -14.17
N ALA A 25 2.33 -13.25 -14.48
CA ALA A 25 3.79 -13.28 -14.49
C ALA A 25 4.32 -12.93 -15.89
N ASN A 26 5.43 -12.19 -15.93
CA ASN A 26 6.13 -11.84 -17.15
C ASN A 26 7.65 -11.94 -16.91
N GLY A 27 8.24 -13.06 -17.30
CA GLY A 27 9.61 -13.41 -16.92
C GLY A 27 9.75 -13.48 -15.42
N ASP A 28 10.71 -12.77 -14.88
CA ASP A 28 10.98 -12.69 -13.44
C ASP A 28 10.11 -11.67 -12.70
N ASN A 29 9.24 -10.98 -13.44
CA ASN A 29 8.37 -9.97 -12.85
C ASN A 29 6.96 -10.51 -12.62
N PHE A 30 6.34 -10.05 -11.54
CA PHE A 30 4.93 -10.16 -11.30
C PHE A 30 4.25 -8.82 -11.62
N VAL A 31 3.18 -8.87 -12.41
CA VAL A 31 2.48 -7.67 -12.87
C VAL A 31 1.09 -7.62 -12.25
N MET A 32 0.76 -6.50 -11.63
CA MET A 32 -0.60 -6.10 -11.28
C MET A 32 -0.93 -4.84 -12.08
N ARG A 33 -2.10 -4.80 -12.71
CA ARG A 33 -2.50 -3.68 -13.57
C ARG A 33 -3.81 -3.06 -13.13
N VAL A 34 -3.92 -1.78 -13.42
CA VAL A 34 -5.21 -1.07 -13.40
C VAL A 34 -6.00 -1.49 -14.64
N ASP A 35 -7.28 -1.74 -14.49
CA ASP A 35 -8.18 -1.93 -15.63
C ASP A 35 -8.26 -0.63 -16.44
N THR A 36 -8.04 -0.73 -17.75
CA THR A 36 -8.02 0.41 -18.68
C THR A 36 -9.29 0.50 -19.53
N SER A 37 -10.30 -0.30 -19.23
CA SER A 37 -11.58 -0.23 -19.93
C SER A 37 -12.25 1.14 -19.69
N MET A 38 -13.26 1.43 -20.51
CA MET A 38 -14.01 2.69 -20.41
C MET A 38 -14.66 2.87 -19.03
N LYS A 39 -15.40 3.94 -18.84
CA LYS A 39 -16.05 4.29 -17.58
C LYS A 39 -16.77 3.10 -16.92
N GLN A 40 -16.48 2.85 -15.66
CA GLN A 40 -17.03 1.77 -14.84
C GLN A 40 -17.90 2.34 -13.71
N PRO A 41 -19.19 2.55 -13.93
CA PRO A 41 -20.06 3.24 -12.97
C PRO A 41 -20.31 2.44 -11.68
N ASN A 42 -20.10 1.11 -11.72
CA ASN A 42 -20.30 0.21 -10.59
C ASN A 42 -19.01 -0.21 -9.88
N GLY A 43 -17.93 0.52 -10.12
CA GLY A 43 -16.59 0.17 -9.61
C GLY A 43 -15.71 -0.48 -10.65
N ARG A 44 -14.43 -0.13 -10.64
CA ARG A 44 -13.45 -0.63 -11.60
C ARG A 44 -12.96 -2.01 -11.20
N PRO A 45 -12.88 -2.98 -12.14
CA PRO A 45 -12.25 -4.26 -11.90
C PRO A 45 -10.84 -4.11 -11.34
N SER A 46 -10.58 -4.74 -10.23
CA SER A 46 -9.33 -4.61 -9.48
C SER A 46 -8.91 -5.95 -8.90
N VAL A 47 -7.64 -6.08 -8.54
CA VAL A 47 -7.11 -7.27 -7.90
C VAL A 47 -6.58 -6.94 -6.51
N ARG A 48 -6.77 -7.87 -5.58
CA ARG A 48 -6.18 -7.88 -4.26
C ARG A 48 -5.62 -9.26 -4.01
N LEU A 49 -4.34 -9.33 -3.71
CA LEU A 49 -3.63 -10.57 -3.49
C LEU A 49 -3.20 -10.68 -2.03
N HIS A 50 -3.22 -11.89 -1.52
CA HIS A 50 -2.76 -12.20 -0.17
C HIS A 50 -1.75 -13.33 -0.22
N SER A 51 -0.70 -13.22 0.58
CA SER A 51 0.20 -14.34 0.82
C SER A 51 -0.56 -15.49 1.48
N LYS A 52 -0.19 -16.73 1.13
CA LYS A 52 -0.72 -17.93 1.81
C LYS A 52 -0.04 -18.16 3.16
N LYS A 53 1.16 -17.58 3.32
CA LYS A 53 1.93 -17.64 4.56
C LYS A 53 1.71 -16.36 5.34
N THR A 54 1.70 -16.49 6.65
CA THR A 54 1.81 -15.39 7.60
C THR A 54 3.27 -15.24 8.03
N TYR A 55 3.63 -14.04 8.44
CA TYR A 55 4.98 -13.69 8.84
C TYR A 55 4.91 -12.97 10.17
N GLU A 56 5.80 -13.33 11.07
CA GLU A 56 6.03 -12.65 12.34
C GLU A 56 7.26 -11.73 12.18
N ASP A 57 8.32 -11.93 12.95
CA ASP A 57 9.57 -11.21 12.75
C ASP A 57 10.10 -11.45 11.35
N SER A 58 10.35 -10.38 10.64
CA SER A 58 10.66 -10.50 9.21
C SER A 58 11.31 -9.26 8.63
N VAL A 59 12.11 -9.48 7.60
CA VAL A 59 12.50 -8.42 6.66
C VAL A 59 11.74 -8.65 5.37
N ILE A 60 10.94 -7.66 4.98
CA ILE A 60 10.16 -7.69 3.74
C ILE A 60 10.76 -6.69 2.78
N VAL A 61 11.10 -7.15 1.58
CA VAL A 61 11.70 -6.31 0.53
C VAL A 61 10.79 -6.35 -0.69
N LEU A 62 10.37 -5.18 -1.13
CA LEU A 62 9.65 -4.97 -2.39
C LEU A 62 10.57 -4.29 -3.38
N GLN A 63 10.90 -4.98 -4.46
CA GLN A 63 11.50 -4.35 -5.63
C GLN A 63 10.36 -4.02 -6.62
N VAL A 64 10.14 -2.75 -6.86
CA VAL A 64 9.09 -2.27 -7.74
C VAL A 64 9.72 -1.62 -8.97
N ALA A 65 9.38 -2.12 -10.16
CA ALA A 65 9.87 -1.57 -11.42
C ALA A 65 9.01 -0.40 -11.91
N HIS A 66 7.73 -0.41 -11.57
CA HIS A 66 6.76 0.59 -12.04
C HIS A 66 5.56 0.64 -11.11
N VAL A 67 5.10 1.84 -10.75
CA VAL A 67 3.85 2.08 -10.02
C VAL A 67 2.79 2.65 -10.95
N PRO A 68 1.52 2.23 -10.86
CA PRO A 68 0.44 2.88 -11.60
C PRO A 68 0.22 4.28 -11.04
N THR A 69 -0.10 5.21 -11.95
CA THR A 69 -0.30 6.64 -11.63
C THR A 69 -1.65 7.11 -12.16
N GLY A 70 -2.17 8.19 -11.61
CA GLY A 70 -3.37 8.87 -12.09
C GLY A 70 -4.53 8.94 -11.10
N CYS A 71 -5.57 9.67 -11.51
CA CYS A 71 -6.81 9.78 -10.72
C CYS A 71 -7.53 8.43 -10.62
N ALA A 72 -8.15 8.18 -9.47
CA ALA A 72 -8.88 6.95 -9.14
C ALA A 72 -8.00 5.67 -9.18
N VAL A 73 -6.69 5.83 -8.98
CA VAL A 73 -5.74 4.73 -8.84
C VAL A 73 -5.25 4.70 -7.38
N TRP A 74 -5.30 3.53 -6.77
CA TRP A 74 -4.86 3.32 -5.39
C TRP A 74 -4.12 1.99 -5.28
N PRO A 75 -2.85 1.94 -5.66
CA PRO A 75 -1.99 0.79 -5.42
C PRO A 75 -1.43 0.80 -4.01
N ALA A 76 -1.28 -0.41 -3.43
CA ALA A 76 -0.65 -0.60 -2.14
C ALA A 76 0.11 -1.92 -2.06
N PHE A 77 1.21 -1.92 -1.31
CA PHE A 77 1.91 -3.11 -0.83
C PHE A 77 2.08 -2.99 0.69
N TRP A 78 1.51 -3.93 1.44
CA TRP A 78 1.21 -3.76 2.84
C TRP A 78 1.12 -5.09 3.59
N THR A 79 1.15 -5.01 4.92
CA THR A 79 0.90 -6.13 5.82
C THR A 79 -0.29 -5.83 6.71
N VAL A 80 -1.03 -6.86 7.07
CA VAL A 80 -2.19 -6.75 7.96
C VAL A 80 -2.31 -8.02 8.79
N THR A 81 -2.95 -7.91 9.95
CA THR A 81 -3.30 -9.08 10.77
C THR A 81 -4.04 -10.13 9.95
N GLU A 82 -3.77 -11.41 10.20
CA GLU A 82 -4.46 -12.52 9.54
C GLU A 82 -5.98 -12.47 9.79
N ASN A 83 -6.39 -12.10 10.99
CA ASN A 83 -7.80 -11.95 11.35
C ASN A 83 -8.34 -10.56 10.97
N ARG A 84 -8.41 -10.30 9.68
CA ARG A 84 -8.83 -9.01 9.08
C ARG A 84 -10.19 -8.49 9.51
N PRO A 85 -11.24 -9.31 9.79
CA PRO A 85 -12.50 -8.80 10.32
C PRO A 85 -12.36 -8.01 11.63
N LEU A 86 -11.25 -8.16 12.33
CA LEU A 86 -10.96 -7.40 13.56
C LEU A 86 -10.23 -6.08 13.29
N TRP A 87 -9.93 -5.76 12.02
CA TRP A 87 -9.24 -4.52 11.67
C TRP A 87 -9.85 -3.29 12.39
N PRO A 88 -9.03 -2.35 12.89
CA PRO A 88 -7.57 -2.24 12.85
C PRO A 88 -6.86 -2.98 14.00
N LYS A 89 -7.56 -3.81 14.77
CA LYS A 89 -6.96 -4.64 15.80
C LYS A 89 -5.97 -5.64 15.19
N GLY A 90 -4.78 -5.73 15.77
CA GLY A 90 -3.68 -6.55 15.24
C GLY A 90 -2.81 -5.81 14.22
N GLY A 91 -3.15 -4.57 13.89
CA GLY A 91 -2.33 -3.67 13.10
C GLY A 91 -2.35 -3.88 11.60
N GLU A 92 -1.97 -2.82 10.91
CA GLU A 92 -1.68 -2.77 9.47
C GLU A 92 -0.46 -1.86 9.25
N ILE A 93 0.43 -2.26 8.35
CA ILE A 93 1.59 -1.45 7.96
C ILE A 93 1.62 -1.38 6.43
N ASP A 94 1.52 -0.17 5.89
CA ASP A 94 1.62 0.11 4.47
C ASP A 94 3.05 0.51 4.14
N MET A 95 3.74 -0.31 3.36
CA MET A 95 5.11 -0.06 2.96
C MET A 95 5.18 0.84 1.73
N LEU A 96 4.25 0.65 0.81
CA LEU A 96 4.13 1.44 -0.41
C LEU A 96 2.65 1.70 -0.65
N GLU A 97 2.24 2.98 -0.62
CA GLU A 97 0.87 3.39 -0.87
C GLU A 97 0.80 4.82 -1.40
N ASN A 98 -0.10 5.06 -2.33
CA ASN A 98 -0.59 6.39 -2.68
C ASN A 98 -1.95 6.26 -3.38
N ALA A 99 -2.82 7.22 -3.15
CA ALA A 99 -4.14 7.28 -3.78
C ALA A 99 -4.25 8.54 -4.62
N ASN A 100 -4.73 8.42 -5.86
CA ASN A 100 -4.99 9.55 -6.79
C ASN A 100 -3.75 10.40 -7.12
N ASP A 101 -2.54 9.89 -6.98
CA ASP A 101 -1.29 10.65 -7.05
C ASP A 101 -1.32 11.91 -6.17
N GLN A 102 -1.97 11.81 -5.00
CA GLN A 102 -2.17 12.94 -4.10
C GLN A 102 -0.85 13.54 -3.62
N TYR A 103 0.19 12.72 -3.55
CA TYR A 103 1.52 13.12 -3.13
C TYR A 103 2.58 12.68 -4.16
N PRO A 104 3.64 13.48 -4.38
CA PRO A 104 4.72 13.13 -5.31
C PRO A 104 5.72 12.12 -4.71
N TYR A 105 5.38 11.48 -3.59
CA TYR A 105 6.22 10.53 -2.86
C TYR A 105 5.38 9.39 -2.29
N ASN A 106 6.03 8.29 -1.93
CA ASN A 106 5.41 7.19 -1.22
C ASN A 106 4.98 7.62 0.19
N LEU A 107 3.83 7.12 0.64
CA LEU A 107 3.36 7.25 2.01
C LEU A 107 3.48 5.89 2.69
N ALA A 108 4.35 5.79 3.69
CA ALA A 108 4.30 4.67 4.61
C ALA A 108 3.27 4.98 5.71
N ALA A 109 2.44 4.00 6.08
CA ALA A 109 1.42 4.19 7.09
C ALA A 109 1.38 3.06 8.11
N VAL A 110 0.88 3.39 9.31
CA VAL A 110 0.56 2.40 10.35
C VAL A 110 -0.83 2.67 10.90
N HIS A 111 -1.63 1.61 10.99
CA HIS A 111 -2.98 1.65 11.53
C HIS A 111 -3.10 0.69 12.71
N VAL A 112 -3.53 1.22 13.85
CA VAL A 112 -3.78 0.44 15.07
C VAL A 112 -5.13 0.81 15.68
N ASN A 113 -5.58 0.04 16.67
CA ASN A 113 -6.87 0.24 17.34
C ASN A 113 -6.75 0.92 18.72
N THR A 114 -5.54 1.29 19.10
CA THR A 114 -5.24 1.89 20.42
C THR A 114 -4.65 3.28 20.26
N SER A 115 -4.64 4.06 21.34
CA SER A 115 -3.99 5.35 21.33
C SER A 115 -2.48 5.17 21.10
N CYS A 116 -2.03 5.62 19.96
CA CYS A 116 -0.64 5.55 19.52
C CYS A 116 -0.38 6.73 18.59
N ALA A 117 0.72 7.42 18.79
CA ALA A 117 1.10 8.56 17.96
C ALA A 117 2.60 8.58 17.71
N VAL A 118 3.00 9.10 16.55
CA VAL A 118 4.40 9.35 16.22
C VAL A 118 4.86 10.58 17.00
N THR A 119 5.78 10.38 17.95
CA THR A 119 6.32 11.46 18.78
C THR A 119 7.83 11.47 18.69
N ASN A 120 8.41 12.62 18.34
CA ASN A 120 9.87 12.82 18.21
C ASN A 120 10.57 11.72 17.39
N PRO A 121 10.12 11.41 16.18
CA PRO A 121 10.66 10.30 15.39
C PRO A 121 12.10 10.59 14.92
N GLU A 122 12.96 9.60 14.99
CA GLU A 122 14.25 9.59 14.29
C GLU A 122 14.03 9.08 12.86
N GLN A 123 13.78 9.99 11.93
CA GLN A 123 13.46 9.64 10.54
C GLN A 123 13.97 10.72 9.57
N THR A 124 14.20 10.32 8.33
CA THR A 124 14.55 11.25 7.24
C THR A 124 13.34 11.75 6.47
N GLY A 125 12.20 11.02 6.53
CA GLY A 125 10.94 11.43 5.95
C GLY A 125 10.18 12.45 6.81
N THR A 126 9.06 12.95 6.29
CA THR A 126 8.22 13.92 6.98
C THR A 126 6.95 13.27 7.51
N THR A 127 6.62 13.48 8.78
CA THR A 127 5.33 13.07 9.34
C THR A 127 4.22 13.91 8.73
N VAL A 128 3.28 13.26 8.06
CA VAL A 128 2.07 13.88 7.46
C VAL A 128 0.91 13.82 8.44
N PHE A 129 0.72 12.66 9.08
CA PHE A 129 -0.22 12.44 10.17
C PHE A 129 0.50 11.69 11.28
N ASP A 130 0.33 12.13 12.51
CA ASP A 130 0.99 11.54 13.67
C ASP A 130 0.13 10.50 14.41
N GLN A 131 -1.20 10.57 14.32
CA GLN A 131 -2.12 9.69 15.02
C GLN A 131 -2.28 8.34 14.30
N CYS A 132 -1.81 7.25 14.94
CA CYS A 132 -1.89 5.91 14.37
C CYS A 132 -3.21 5.18 14.66
N ASN A 133 -4.00 5.66 15.65
CA ASN A 133 -5.31 5.07 15.95
C ASN A 133 -6.30 5.35 14.82
N ALA A 134 -6.62 4.31 14.04
CA ALA A 134 -7.52 4.42 12.89
C ALA A 134 -8.94 4.89 13.26
N TYR A 135 -9.38 4.65 14.50
CA TYR A 135 -10.70 5.14 14.95
C TYR A 135 -10.73 6.64 15.26
N ALA A 136 -9.57 7.25 15.43
CA ALA A 136 -9.46 8.65 15.81
C ALA A 136 -9.34 9.62 14.62
N ASN A 137 -9.07 9.12 13.40
CA ASN A 137 -8.74 9.96 12.25
C ASN A 137 -9.26 9.41 10.91
N ASP A 138 -10.52 8.99 10.86
CA ASP A 138 -11.17 8.49 9.64
C ASP A 138 -10.39 7.37 8.94
N SER A 139 -9.84 6.45 9.71
CA SER A 139 -9.02 5.33 9.22
C SER A 139 -7.71 5.72 8.54
N SER A 140 -7.25 6.96 8.68
CA SER A 140 -6.03 7.44 8.01
C SER A 140 -4.76 6.83 8.59
N GLY A 141 -4.76 6.46 9.88
CA GLY A 141 -3.53 6.03 10.56
C GLY A 141 -2.47 7.13 10.65
N CYS A 142 -1.31 6.84 11.18
CA CYS A 142 -0.17 7.74 11.07
C CYS A 142 0.56 7.52 9.73
N ARG A 143 1.04 8.61 9.11
CA ARG A 143 1.63 8.57 7.78
C ARG A 143 2.94 9.34 7.73
N ILE A 144 3.91 8.71 7.12
CA ILE A 144 5.24 9.28 6.87
C ILE A 144 5.45 9.40 5.37
N ALA A 145 5.68 10.62 4.91
CA ALA A 145 6.13 10.86 3.54
C ALA A 145 7.58 10.42 3.39
N MET A 146 7.86 9.53 2.45
CA MET A 146 9.22 9.10 2.14
C MET A 146 9.89 10.10 1.20
N ASN A 147 10.11 11.32 1.69
CA ASN A 147 10.61 12.47 0.95
C ASN A 147 11.97 12.99 1.47
N GLY A 148 12.70 12.16 2.20
CA GLY A 148 14.05 12.50 2.65
C GLY A 148 14.97 12.89 1.50
N THR A 149 15.94 13.75 1.76
CA THR A 149 16.84 14.33 0.72
C THR A 149 17.54 13.29 -0.13
N ASP A 150 17.87 12.14 0.46
CA ASP A 150 18.60 11.06 -0.20
C ASP A 150 17.68 10.00 -0.81
N ALA A 151 16.38 10.05 -0.53
CA ALA A 151 15.40 9.07 -1.03
C ALA A 151 15.18 9.17 -2.55
N GLY A 152 15.45 10.31 -3.13
CA GLY A 152 15.17 10.56 -4.55
C GLY A 152 13.66 10.57 -4.83
N ALA A 153 13.25 10.08 -6.00
CA ALA A 153 11.84 9.90 -6.34
C ALA A 153 11.34 8.58 -5.75
N THR A 154 10.39 8.63 -4.85
CA THR A 154 9.79 7.45 -4.18
C THR A 154 8.41 7.10 -4.71
N TRP A 155 7.85 7.91 -5.65
CA TRP A 155 6.55 7.69 -6.26
C TRP A 155 6.43 8.30 -7.65
N GLY A 156 5.41 7.83 -8.40
CA GLY A 156 4.89 8.48 -9.60
C GLY A 156 5.79 8.35 -10.83
N HIS A 157 5.60 9.27 -11.76
CA HIS A 157 6.34 9.26 -13.03
C HIS A 157 7.85 9.31 -12.83
N LYS A 158 8.33 10.10 -11.87
CA LYS A 158 9.77 10.21 -11.58
C LYS A 158 10.39 8.92 -11.06
N LEU A 159 9.65 8.11 -10.29
CA LEU A 159 10.08 6.77 -9.90
C LEU A 159 10.12 5.85 -11.12
N ASN A 160 9.06 5.87 -11.93
CA ASN A 160 8.94 5.06 -13.13
C ASN A 160 10.03 5.37 -14.16
N GLU A 161 10.37 6.65 -14.38
CA GLU A 161 11.44 7.09 -15.28
C GLU A 161 12.83 6.58 -14.86
N LYS A 162 13.04 6.36 -13.57
CA LYS A 162 14.26 5.75 -13.02
C LYS A 162 14.28 4.23 -13.09
N GLY A 163 13.22 3.59 -13.57
CA GLY A 163 13.08 2.14 -13.59
C GLY A 163 12.61 1.54 -12.26
N GLY A 164 12.03 2.37 -11.39
CA GLY A 164 11.50 1.93 -10.11
C GLY A 164 12.44 2.11 -8.93
N GLY A 165 12.28 1.28 -7.91
CA GLY A 165 13.06 1.36 -6.68
C GLY A 165 12.83 0.16 -5.76
N THR A 166 13.42 0.22 -4.59
CA THR A 166 13.26 -0.81 -3.55
C THR A 166 12.73 -0.17 -2.28
N VAL A 167 11.69 -0.79 -1.71
CA VAL A 167 11.17 -0.48 -0.38
C VAL A 167 11.41 -1.69 0.51
N ALA A 168 11.94 -1.47 1.70
CA ALA A 168 12.18 -2.53 2.66
C ALA A 168 11.61 -2.15 4.03
N MET A 169 11.10 -3.15 4.74
CA MET A 169 10.62 -3.04 6.11
C MET A 169 11.26 -4.15 6.93
N GLN A 170 11.81 -3.80 8.08
CA GLN A 170 12.11 -4.75 9.14
C GLN A 170 11.03 -4.65 10.19
N ARG A 171 10.54 -5.79 10.65
CA ARG A 171 9.63 -5.91 11.78
C ARG A 171 10.23 -6.89 12.78
N ASP A 172 10.34 -6.45 14.01
CA ASP A 172 10.85 -7.21 15.13
C ASP A 172 9.96 -6.98 16.35
N PHE A 173 9.31 -8.03 16.83
CA PHE A 173 8.41 -7.95 17.98
C PHE A 173 9.15 -7.88 19.32
N SER A 174 10.45 -8.17 19.35
CA SER A 174 11.24 -8.08 20.58
C SER A 174 11.61 -6.65 20.92
N GLU A 175 11.56 -5.74 19.96
CA GLU A 175 11.92 -4.33 20.13
C GLU A 175 10.69 -3.40 20.24
N GLY A 176 9.47 -3.92 20.18
CA GLY A 176 8.22 -3.19 20.39
C GLY A 176 7.33 -3.06 19.17
#